data_e7d4a5ed6f8ddde84ca8f2587a8ce689
#
_entry.id   e7d4a5ed6f8ddde84ca8f2587a8ce689
#
_cell.length_a   1.000
_cell.length_b   1.000
_cell.length_c   1.000
_cell.angle_alpha   90.00
_cell.angle_beta   90.00
_cell.angle_gamma   90.00
#
_symmetry.space_group_name_H-M   'P 1'
#
loop_
_entity.id
_entity.type
_entity.pdbx_description
1 polymer ?
#
loop_
_entity_poly.entity_id
_entity_poly.type
_entity_poly.pdbx_seq_one_letter_code
_entity_poly.pdbx_strand_id
1 'polypeptide(L)'
;MDKSILEIMDLAKNLIKTKIFFPNARIIRFPIDIRGKKYIKFGKNLTTGRYCRIEAYKFYNLEPNLLIGNNVQINDFVHISCVKNVSIGNNVLIASRVFISDNNHGNYNGENQSNPSEIASKRIITSKDVIIEDNVWIGENVSIMPGIKIEKNAIIGANSIVTKNIPANTMSVGNPARVVKKFNDDSGKWEKSE
;
A
#
# COMPACT_ATOMS: atom_id res chain seq x y z
N MET A 1 -13.19 5.61 -25.25
CA MET A 1 -14.09 4.68 -24.54
C MET A 1 -15.32 5.48 -24.14
N ASP A 2 -16.43 5.25 -24.79
CA ASP A 2 -17.68 5.94 -24.51
C ASP A 2 -18.27 5.38 -23.22
N LYS A 3 -18.47 6.28 -22.24
CA LYS A 3 -19.07 5.89 -20.96
C LYS A 3 -20.58 5.90 -21.09
N SER A 4 -21.24 4.90 -20.51
CA SER A 4 -22.69 4.89 -20.40
C SER A 4 -23.18 6.03 -19.48
N ILE A 5 -24.45 6.42 -19.64
CA ILE A 5 -25.07 7.44 -18.78
C ILE A 5 -24.96 7.06 -17.30
N LEU A 6 -25.14 5.79 -16.96
CA LEU A 6 -25.02 5.29 -15.58
C LEU A 6 -23.59 5.46 -15.02
N GLU A 7 -22.57 5.20 -15.84
CA GLU A 7 -21.16 5.42 -15.43
C GLU A 7 -20.87 6.91 -15.24
N ILE A 8 -21.43 7.79 -16.05
CA ILE A 8 -21.29 9.25 -15.89
C ILE A 8 -21.98 9.70 -14.60
N MET A 9 -23.19 9.25 -14.33
CA MET A 9 -23.92 9.57 -13.09
C MET A 9 -23.17 9.07 -11.86
N ASP A 10 -22.63 7.86 -11.89
CA ASP A 10 -21.84 7.31 -10.81
C ASP A 10 -20.53 8.09 -10.59
N LEU A 11 -19.86 8.48 -11.66
CA LEU A 11 -18.67 9.35 -11.58
C LEU A 11 -19.02 10.69 -10.94
N ALA A 12 -20.08 11.35 -11.37
CA ALA A 12 -20.55 12.61 -10.81
C ALA A 12 -20.86 12.48 -9.30
N LYS A 13 -21.59 11.44 -8.90
CA LYS A 13 -21.87 11.13 -7.50
C LYS A 13 -20.60 10.96 -6.67
N ASN A 14 -19.61 10.23 -7.18
CA ASN A 14 -18.34 10.03 -6.49
C ASN A 14 -17.54 11.34 -6.40
N LEU A 15 -17.53 12.18 -7.42
CA LEU A 15 -16.89 13.49 -7.41
C LEU A 15 -17.50 14.41 -6.34
N ILE A 16 -18.83 14.50 -6.28
CA ILE A 16 -19.54 15.32 -5.27
C ILE A 16 -19.17 14.86 -3.86
N LYS A 17 -19.29 13.54 -3.57
CA LYS A 17 -18.91 12.98 -2.28
C LYS A 17 -17.44 13.22 -1.95
N THR A 18 -16.55 13.10 -2.95
CA THR A 18 -15.13 13.37 -2.77
C THR A 18 -14.89 14.80 -2.31
N LYS A 19 -15.52 15.79 -2.96
CA LYS A 19 -15.33 17.20 -2.60
C LYS A 19 -15.84 17.53 -1.20
N ILE A 20 -16.86 16.83 -0.72
CA ILE A 20 -17.40 17.02 0.63
C ILE A 20 -16.49 16.40 1.70
N PHE A 21 -16.07 15.15 1.52
CA PHE A 21 -15.39 14.38 2.57
C PHE A 21 -13.85 14.37 2.45
N PHE A 22 -13.31 14.62 1.25
CA PHE A 22 -11.88 14.57 0.91
C PHE A 22 -11.50 15.69 -0.07
N PRO A 23 -11.60 16.98 0.30
CA PRO A 23 -11.52 18.11 -0.63
C PRO A 23 -10.21 18.17 -1.42
N ASN A 24 -9.11 17.65 -0.86
CA ASN A 24 -7.81 17.61 -1.53
C ASN A 24 -7.62 16.41 -2.47
N ALA A 25 -8.52 15.43 -2.45
CA ALA A 25 -8.45 14.29 -3.34
C ALA A 25 -8.97 14.64 -4.75
N ARG A 26 -8.43 13.94 -5.75
CA ARG A 26 -8.94 14.02 -7.13
C ARG A 26 -10.30 13.33 -7.22
N ILE A 27 -10.35 12.06 -6.80
CA ILE A 27 -11.59 11.28 -6.72
C ILE A 27 -11.45 10.08 -5.79
N ILE A 28 -12.38 9.94 -4.88
CA ILE A 28 -12.58 8.75 -4.05
C ILE A 28 -13.81 8.01 -4.58
N ARG A 29 -13.64 6.76 -5.00
CA ARG A 29 -14.76 5.92 -5.45
C ARG A 29 -15.35 5.14 -4.29
N PHE A 30 -16.64 5.27 -4.12
CA PHE A 30 -17.39 4.58 -3.06
C PHE A 30 -18.01 3.28 -3.60
N PRO A 31 -18.16 2.23 -2.75
CA PRO A 31 -17.86 2.23 -1.32
C PRO A 31 -16.35 2.13 -1.04
N ILE A 32 -15.92 2.79 0.03
CA ILE A 32 -14.58 2.70 0.62
C ILE A 32 -14.73 2.63 2.15
N ASP A 33 -13.89 1.84 2.81
CA ASP A 33 -13.85 1.70 4.26
C ASP A 33 -12.58 2.37 4.81
N ILE A 34 -12.73 3.49 5.53
CA ILE A 34 -11.62 4.22 6.14
C ILE A 34 -11.81 4.25 7.64
N ARG A 35 -10.89 3.60 8.37
CA ARG A 35 -10.95 3.48 9.82
C ARG A 35 -9.75 4.16 10.46
N GLY A 36 -9.98 4.85 11.58
CA GLY A 36 -8.93 5.59 12.28
C GLY A 36 -8.44 6.82 11.50
N LYS A 37 -9.34 7.55 10.83
CA LYS A 37 -9.05 8.70 9.96
C LYS A 37 -8.13 9.75 10.60
N LYS A 38 -8.18 9.92 11.93
CA LYS A 38 -7.32 10.88 12.66
C LYS A 38 -5.82 10.55 12.58
N TYR A 39 -5.47 9.30 12.29
CA TYR A 39 -4.10 8.81 12.13
C TYR A 39 -3.66 8.71 10.68
N ILE A 40 -4.52 9.11 9.74
CA ILE A 40 -4.27 9.00 8.31
C ILE A 40 -4.14 10.39 7.71
N LYS A 41 -3.00 10.64 7.08
CA LYS A 41 -2.76 11.88 6.32
C LYS A 41 -2.78 11.58 4.83
N PHE A 42 -3.67 12.25 4.12
CA PHE A 42 -3.80 12.15 2.67
C PHE A 42 -3.18 13.40 2.02
N GLY A 43 -2.29 13.17 1.07
CA GLY A 43 -1.77 14.21 0.20
C GLY A 43 -2.79 14.71 -0.82
N LYS A 44 -2.35 15.54 -1.74
CA LYS A 44 -3.19 16.09 -2.81
C LYS A 44 -3.39 15.08 -3.95
N ASN A 45 -4.50 15.22 -4.66
CA ASN A 45 -4.83 14.47 -5.88
C ASN A 45 -4.92 12.96 -5.70
N LEU A 46 -5.21 12.46 -4.50
CA LEU A 46 -5.45 11.04 -4.28
C LEU A 46 -6.60 10.55 -5.17
N THR A 47 -6.39 9.42 -5.83
CA THR A 47 -7.41 8.69 -6.58
C THR A 47 -7.59 7.31 -5.97
N THR A 48 -8.82 6.89 -5.66
CA THR A 48 -9.07 5.51 -5.23
C THR A 48 -10.05 4.79 -6.14
N GLY A 49 -9.89 3.48 -6.22
CA GLY A 49 -10.90 2.53 -6.67
C GLY A 49 -11.97 2.31 -5.60
N ARG A 50 -12.79 1.27 -5.83
CA ARG A 50 -13.87 0.85 -4.91
C ARG A 50 -13.40 -0.23 -3.97
N TYR A 51 -14.15 -0.43 -2.90
CA TYR A 51 -13.95 -1.51 -1.93
C TYR A 51 -12.56 -1.53 -1.30
N CYS A 52 -11.85 -0.40 -1.35
CA CYS A 52 -10.60 -0.26 -0.61
C CYS A 52 -10.89 -0.21 0.89
N ARG A 53 -10.02 -0.84 1.69
CA ARG A 53 -10.00 -0.76 3.14
C ARG A 53 -8.68 -0.13 3.57
N ILE A 54 -8.76 1.06 4.14
CA ILE A 54 -7.61 1.83 4.62
C ILE A 54 -7.81 2.06 6.10
N GLU A 55 -6.95 1.46 6.93
CA GLU A 55 -7.17 1.46 8.36
C GLU A 55 -5.89 1.76 9.14
N ALA A 56 -6.04 2.56 10.19
CA ALA A 56 -4.98 2.89 11.13
C ALA A 56 -5.52 2.74 12.57
N TYR A 57 -5.01 1.74 13.28
CA TYR A 57 -5.48 1.41 14.62
C TYR A 57 -4.43 1.66 15.68
N LYS A 58 -4.82 2.39 16.74
CA LYS A 58 -4.03 2.43 17.96
C LYS A 58 -4.08 1.05 18.65
N PHE A 59 -2.91 0.47 18.88
CA PHE A 59 -2.79 -0.81 19.54
C PHE A 59 -1.80 -0.70 20.70
N TYR A 60 -2.27 -0.92 21.93
CA TYR A 60 -1.50 -0.66 23.15
C TYR A 60 -0.86 0.73 23.15
N ASN A 61 0.47 0.80 23.25
CA ASN A 61 1.25 2.03 23.26
C ASN A 61 1.72 2.48 21.86
N LEU A 62 1.34 1.74 20.81
CA LEU A 62 1.65 2.10 19.43
C LEU A 62 0.64 3.14 18.94
N GLU A 63 1.13 4.27 18.48
CA GLU A 63 0.31 5.30 17.84
C GLU A 63 0.54 5.26 16.34
N PRO A 64 -0.49 4.90 15.55
CA PRO A 64 -0.32 4.71 14.13
C PRO A 64 -0.10 6.02 13.40
N ASN A 65 0.72 5.96 12.35
CA ASN A 65 0.98 7.05 11.43
C ASN A 65 0.92 6.51 10.01
N LEU A 66 -0.21 6.71 9.34
CA LEU A 66 -0.38 6.34 7.94
C LEU A 66 -0.30 7.58 7.07
N LEU A 67 0.76 7.66 6.26
CA LEU A 67 0.98 8.76 5.33
C LEU A 67 0.78 8.28 3.89
N ILE A 68 -0.03 9.00 3.13
CA ILE A 68 -0.23 8.79 1.70
C ILE A 68 0.12 10.10 1.00
N GLY A 69 1.13 10.07 0.15
CA GLY A 69 1.66 11.25 -0.54
C GLY A 69 0.73 11.83 -1.61
N ASN A 70 1.29 12.70 -2.44
CA ASN A 70 0.56 13.38 -3.50
C ASN A 70 0.47 12.51 -4.76
N ASN A 71 -0.60 12.70 -5.55
CA ASN A 71 -0.82 12.03 -6.83
C ASN A 71 -0.81 10.49 -6.74
N VAL A 72 -1.12 9.93 -5.57
CA VAL A 72 -1.19 8.48 -5.40
C VAL A 72 -2.47 7.95 -6.04
N GLN A 73 -2.34 6.86 -6.77
CA GLN A 73 -3.47 6.13 -7.34
C GLN A 73 -3.55 4.74 -6.71
N ILE A 74 -4.67 4.46 -6.08
CA ILE A 74 -5.01 3.18 -5.43
C ILE A 74 -6.18 2.58 -6.19
N ASN A 75 -6.03 1.39 -6.76
CA ASN A 75 -7.10 0.72 -7.49
C ASN A 75 -8.04 -0.06 -6.55
N ASP A 76 -8.91 -0.90 -7.11
CA ASP A 76 -9.98 -1.55 -6.36
C ASP A 76 -9.46 -2.60 -5.36
N PHE A 77 -10.20 -2.82 -4.27
CA PHE A 77 -9.96 -3.87 -3.30
C PHE A 77 -8.59 -3.83 -2.60
N VAL A 78 -7.92 -2.69 -2.59
CA VAL A 78 -6.64 -2.54 -1.87
C VAL A 78 -6.91 -2.50 -0.36
N HIS A 79 -6.10 -3.23 0.41
CA HIS A 79 -6.14 -3.24 1.86
C HIS A 79 -4.83 -2.71 2.43
N ILE A 80 -4.88 -1.62 3.18
CA ILE A 80 -3.75 -1.03 3.92
C ILE A 80 -4.07 -1.09 5.41
N SER A 81 -3.24 -1.78 6.20
CA SER A 81 -3.35 -1.90 7.66
C SER A 81 -2.13 -1.31 8.34
N CYS A 82 -2.34 -0.34 9.22
CA CYS A 82 -1.30 0.39 9.94
C CYS A 82 -1.57 0.39 11.43
N VAL A 83 -0.59 -0.05 12.23
CA VAL A 83 -0.62 0.06 13.70
C VAL A 83 0.53 0.89 14.26
N LYS A 84 1.60 1.12 13.46
CA LYS A 84 2.77 1.92 13.83
C LYS A 84 3.11 2.94 12.74
N ASN A 85 3.62 2.47 11.59
CA ASN A 85 4.00 3.38 10.52
C ASN A 85 3.94 2.74 9.13
N VAL A 86 3.09 3.29 8.28
CA VAL A 86 3.06 3.01 6.85
C VAL A 86 3.18 4.34 6.11
N SER A 87 4.22 4.48 5.30
CA SER A 87 4.46 5.68 4.50
C SER A 87 4.47 5.33 3.02
N ILE A 88 3.63 6.01 2.26
CA ILE A 88 3.54 5.90 0.80
C ILE A 88 3.89 7.26 0.21
N GLY A 89 4.91 7.30 -0.62
CA GLY A 89 5.44 8.50 -1.26
C GLY A 89 4.51 9.10 -2.32
N ASN A 90 5.07 9.96 -3.14
CA ASN A 90 4.35 10.66 -4.19
C ASN A 90 4.33 9.85 -5.51
N ASN A 91 3.30 10.06 -6.34
CA ASN A 91 3.18 9.46 -7.67
C ASN A 91 3.22 7.92 -7.65
N VAL A 92 2.79 7.29 -6.55
CA VAL A 92 2.75 5.83 -6.42
C VAL A 92 1.49 5.30 -7.08
N LEU A 93 1.64 4.25 -7.90
CA LEU A 93 0.55 3.50 -8.50
C LEU A 93 0.40 2.15 -7.82
N ILE A 94 -0.74 1.90 -7.20
CA ILE A 94 -1.10 0.66 -6.52
C ILE A 94 -2.24 0.01 -7.31
N ALA A 95 -1.97 -1.13 -7.91
CA ALA A 95 -2.98 -1.90 -8.65
C ALA A 95 -3.99 -2.56 -7.69
N SER A 96 -4.97 -3.27 -8.26
CA SER A 96 -6.06 -3.86 -7.47
C SER A 96 -5.57 -5.00 -6.56
N ARG A 97 -6.30 -5.26 -5.47
CA ARG A 97 -6.07 -6.37 -4.53
C ARG A 97 -4.70 -6.38 -3.86
N VAL A 98 -4.02 -5.25 -3.81
CA VAL A 98 -2.75 -5.13 -3.08
C VAL A 98 -3.02 -5.11 -1.58
N PHE A 99 -2.20 -5.86 -0.84
CA PHE A 99 -2.18 -5.89 0.62
C PHE A 99 -0.89 -5.24 1.14
N ILE A 100 -1.02 -4.28 2.06
CA ILE A 100 0.09 -3.60 2.73
C ILE A 100 -0.16 -3.64 4.23
N SER A 101 0.77 -4.19 5.01
CA SER A 101 0.65 -4.23 6.46
C SER A 101 2.00 -4.03 7.14
N ASP A 102 2.00 -3.23 8.21
CA ASP A 102 3.15 -3.05 9.10
C ASP A 102 3.11 -3.97 10.32
N ASN A 103 2.15 -4.89 10.40
CA ASN A 103 1.89 -5.64 11.62
C ASN A 103 1.64 -7.14 11.39
N ASN A 104 1.89 -7.91 12.47
CA ASN A 104 1.60 -9.34 12.57
C ASN A 104 0.99 -9.68 13.92
N HIS A 105 0.19 -10.75 13.96
CA HIS A 105 -0.27 -11.38 15.19
C HIS A 105 0.79 -12.35 15.72
N GLY A 106 1.56 -11.89 16.70
CA GLY A 106 2.61 -12.65 17.37
C GLY A 106 4.03 -12.17 17.02
N ASN A 107 4.97 -12.58 17.88
CA ASN A 107 6.40 -12.43 17.65
C ASN A 107 7.00 -13.80 17.30
N TYR A 108 7.71 -13.87 16.18
CA TYR A 108 8.27 -15.13 15.68
C TYR A 108 9.80 -15.07 15.52
N ASN A 109 10.43 -14.03 16.10
CA ASN A 109 11.86 -13.83 16.05
C ASN A 109 12.41 -13.42 17.44
N GLY A 110 13.69 -13.74 17.69
CA GLY A 110 14.33 -13.41 18.95
C GLY A 110 13.94 -14.34 20.11
N GLU A 111 14.13 -13.88 21.34
CA GLU A 111 13.99 -14.72 22.54
C GLU A 111 12.53 -14.90 22.99
N ASN A 112 11.70 -13.86 22.89
CA ASN A 112 10.32 -13.87 23.39
C ASN A 112 9.33 -14.14 22.24
N GLN A 113 9.31 -15.39 21.76
CA GLN A 113 8.42 -15.80 20.67
C GLN A 113 7.04 -16.21 21.18
N SER A 114 6.02 -15.94 20.38
CA SER A 114 4.66 -16.39 20.65
C SER A 114 4.56 -17.90 20.55
N ASN A 115 3.93 -18.52 21.54
CA ASN A 115 3.72 -19.96 21.54
C ASN A 115 2.69 -20.36 20.47
N PRO A 116 2.92 -21.40 19.66
CA PRO A 116 1.95 -21.84 18.64
C PRO A 116 0.60 -22.26 19.21
N SER A 117 0.52 -22.71 20.47
CA SER A 117 -0.73 -23.05 21.15
C SER A 117 -1.54 -21.84 21.63
N GLU A 118 -0.97 -20.63 21.62
CA GLU A 118 -1.71 -19.41 21.94
C GLU A 118 -2.82 -19.15 20.92
N ILE A 119 -3.97 -18.67 21.41
CA ILE A 119 -5.07 -18.24 20.54
C ILE A 119 -4.56 -17.10 19.65
N ALA A 120 -4.57 -17.27 18.32
CA ALA A 120 -3.97 -16.34 17.36
C ALA A 120 -4.46 -14.88 17.53
N SER A 121 -5.75 -14.69 17.78
CA SER A 121 -6.34 -13.35 17.99
C SER A 121 -5.94 -12.68 19.31
N LYS A 122 -5.36 -13.44 20.26
CA LYS A 122 -4.89 -12.92 21.56
C LYS A 122 -3.39 -12.69 21.61
N ARG A 123 -2.64 -13.12 20.57
CA ARG A 123 -1.21 -12.87 20.47
C ARG A 123 -0.92 -11.38 20.44
N ILE A 124 0.23 -11.00 20.97
CA ILE A 124 0.70 -9.62 20.88
C ILE A 124 0.78 -9.19 19.41
N ILE A 125 0.45 -7.93 19.15
CA ILE A 125 0.70 -7.35 17.83
C ILE A 125 2.14 -6.86 17.81
N THR A 126 2.91 -7.34 16.84
CA THR A 126 4.24 -6.81 16.52
C THR A 126 4.17 -5.99 15.25
N SER A 127 5.03 -4.97 15.15
CA SER A 127 5.02 -4.09 13.98
C SER A 127 6.43 -3.71 13.56
N LYS A 128 6.60 -3.51 12.25
CA LYS A 128 7.79 -2.94 11.62
C LYS A 128 7.35 -2.01 10.51
N ASP A 129 7.97 -0.83 10.45
CA ASP A 129 7.62 0.23 9.50
C ASP A 129 7.64 -0.28 8.05
N VAL A 130 6.63 0.13 7.26
CA VAL A 130 6.60 -0.08 5.82
C VAL A 130 6.77 1.27 5.13
N ILE A 131 7.76 1.35 4.23
CA ILE A 131 8.09 2.58 3.51
C ILE A 131 8.06 2.28 2.01
N ILE A 132 7.22 2.99 1.29
CA ILE A 132 7.14 2.96 -0.17
C ILE A 132 7.50 4.36 -0.65
N GLU A 133 8.64 4.47 -1.33
CA GLU A 133 9.13 5.77 -1.81
C GLU A 133 8.40 6.24 -3.09
N ASP A 134 8.84 7.36 -3.65
CA ASP A 134 8.20 8.02 -4.79
C ASP A 134 8.28 7.20 -6.08
N ASN A 135 7.30 7.37 -6.97
CA ASN A 135 7.23 6.79 -8.31
C ASN A 135 7.26 5.24 -8.34
N VAL A 136 6.86 4.57 -7.27
CA VAL A 136 6.78 3.11 -7.21
C VAL A 136 5.50 2.64 -7.92
N TRP A 137 5.63 1.57 -8.71
CA TRP A 137 4.50 0.85 -9.27
C TRP A 137 4.37 -0.53 -8.64
N ILE A 138 3.21 -0.79 -8.03
CA ILE A 138 2.85 -2.05 -7.38
C ILE A 138 1.78 -2.73 -8.22
N GLY A 139 2.12 -3.90 -8.77
CA GLY A 139 1.24 -4.72 -9.60
C GLY A 139 0.07 -5.33 -8.83
N GLU A 140 -0.86 -5.90 -9.55
CA GLU A 140 -2.08 -6.50 -8.98
C GLU A 140 -1.75 -7.67 -8.05
N ASN A 141 -2.54 -7.81 -6.96
CA ASN A 141 -2.45 -8.91 -6.01
C ASN A 141 -1.07 -9.07 -5.34
N VAL A 142 -0.34 -7.96 -5.17
CA VAL A 142 0.93 -7.94 -4.43
C VAL A 142 0.67 -7.85 -2.93
N SER A 143 1.47 -8.58 -2.14
CA SER A 143 1.48 -8.45 -0.67
C SER A 143 2.81 -7.85 -0.21
N ILE A 144 2.76 -6.75 0.55
CA ILE A 144 3.92 -6.09 1.16
C ILE A 144 3.89 -6.38 2.65
N MET A 145 4.91 -7.09 3.12
CA MET A 145 5.02 -7.57 4.48
C MET A 145 5.61 -6.52 5.43
N PRO A 146 5.43 -6.65 6.75
CA PRO A 146 5.99 -5.74 7.74
C PRO A 146 7.50 -5.59 7.65
N GLY A 147 8.00 -4.36 7.81
CA GLY A 147 9.43 -4.05 7.82
C GLY A 147 10.05 -3.83 6.44
N ILE A 148 9.25 -3.68 5.41
CA ILE A 148 9.73 -3.55 4.03
C ILE A 148 9.88 -2.08 3.63
N LYS A 149 11.04 -1.81 3.02
CA LYS A 149 11.29 -0.58 2.26
C LYS A 149 11.31 -0.89 0.76
N ILE A 150 10.47 -0.20 -0.01
CA ILE A 150 10.50 -0.19 -1.47
C ILE A 150 11.01 1.17 -1.89
N GLU A 151 12.20 1.19 -2.48
CA GLU A 151 12.85 2.44 -2.86
C GLU A 151 12.29 3.00 -4.18
N LYS A 152 12.59 4.28 -4.43
CA LYS A 152 12.04 5.07 -5.54
C LYS A 152 12.17 4.38 -6.89
N ASN A 153 11.18 4.61 -7.75
CA ASN A 153 11.12 4.12 -9.14
C ASN A 153 11.12 2.59 -9.26
N ALA A 154 10.91 1.85 -8.17
CA ALA A 154 10.83 0.39 -8.23
C ALA A 154 9.49 -0.07 -8.82
N ILE A 155 9.52 -1.24 -9.46
CA ILE A 155 8.35 -1.91 -10.02
C ILE A 155 8.20 -3.27 -9.35
N ILE A 156 7.03 -3.57 -8.82
CA ILE A 156 6.69 -4.88 -8.27
C ILE A 156 5.69 -5.55 -9.20
N GLY A 157 6.08 -6.66 -9.80
CA GLY A 157 5.20 -7.42 -10.70
C GLY A 157 4.03 -8.07 -9.96
N ALA A 158 2.93 -8.29 -10.68
CA ALA A 158 1.71 -8.86 -10.14
C ALA A 158 1.94 -10.21 -9.45
N ASN A 159 1.09 -10.53 -8.45
CA ASN A 159 1.13 -11.77 -7.66
C ASN A 159 2.43 -11.98 -6.86
N SER A 160 3.18 -10.92 -6.58
CA SER A 160 4.42 -11.01 -5.80
C SER A 160 4.18 -10.86 -4.31
N ILE A 161 5.02 -11.54 -3.49
CA ILE A 161 5.06 -11.34 -2.04
C ILE A 161 6.41 -10.73 -1.67
N VAL A 162 6.37 -9.47 -1.21
CA VAL A 162 7.57 -8.69 -0.88
C VAL A 162 7.94 -8.94 0.58
N THR A 163 9.02 -9.71 0.78
CA THR A 163 9.55 -10.12 2.10
C THR A 163 10.93 -9.55 2.41
N LYS A 164 11.51 -8.79 1.47
CA LYS A 164 12.80 -8.10 1.60
C LYS A 164 12.70 -6.72 0.96
N ASN A 165 13.57 -5.79 1.37
CA ASN A 165 13.65 -4.47 0.76
C ASN A 165 13.91 -4.57 -0.74
N ILE A 166 13.32 -3.64 -1.49
CA ILE A 166 13.45 -3.55 -2.93
C ILE A 166 14.28 -2.31 -3.27
N PRO A 167 15.40 -2.47 -3.97
CA PRO A 167 16.26 -1.35 -4.35
C PRO A 167 15.61 -0.43 -5.38
N ALA A 168 16.05 0.83 -5.40
CA ALA A 168 15.62 1.81 -6.38
C ALA A 168 15.93 1.37 -7.82
N ASN A 169 15.09 1.82 -8.75
CA ASN A 169 15.28 1.57 -10.18
C ASN A 169 15.37 0.07 -10.53
N THR A 170 14.63 -0.79 -9.80
CA THR A 170 14.60 -2.23 -10.05
C THR A 170 13.19 -2.73 -10.34
N MET A 171 13.11 -3.87 -11.02
CA MET A 171 11.87 -4.63 -11.19
C MET A 171 12.01 -5.96 -10.45
N SER A 172 11.04 -6.21 -9.57
CA SER A 172 11.01 -7.41 -8.71
C SER A 172 9.72 -8.19 -8.93
N VAL A 173 9.82 -9.52 -8.99
CA VAL A 173 8.67 -10.40 -9.19
C VAL A 173 8.80 -11.67 -8.35
N GLY A 174 7.68 -12.35 -8.12
CA GLY A 174 7.63 -13.71 -7.56
C GLY A 174 7.24 -13.79 -6.09
N ASN A 175 7.16 -15.02 -5.61
CA ASN A 175 6.85 -15.37 -4.22
C ASN A 175 7.94 -16.32 -3.68
N PRO A 176 8.89 -15.79 -2.88
CA PRO A 176 9.08 -14.40 -2.52
C PRO A 176 9.65 -13.56 -3.68
N ALA A 177 9.34 -12.26 -3.70
CA ALA A 177 9.81 -11.33 -4.72
C ALA A 177 11.34 -11.26 -4.78
N ARG A 178 11.89 -11.27 -6.00
CA ARG A 178 13.32 -11.13 -6.30
C ARG A 178 13.50 -10.12 -7.42
N VAL A 179 14.59 -9.38 -7.37
CA VAL A 179 14.98 -8.47 -8.45
C VAL A 179 15.27 -9.29 -9.71
N VAL A 180 14.63 -8.92 -10.81
CA VAL A 180 14.81 -9.58 -12.13
C VAL A 180 15.38 -8.63 -13.16
N LYS A 181 15.23 -7.31 -12.96
CA LYS A 181 15.82 -6.28 -13.81
C LYS A 181 16.26 -5.07 -12.99
N LYS A 182 17.26 -4.38 -13.48
CA LYS A 182 17.72 -3.08 -13.01
C LYS A 182 17.77 -2.10 -14.18
N PHE A 183 17.36 -0.86 -13.95
CA PHE A 183 17.52 0.19 -14.95
C PHE A 183 18.99 0.62 -15.00
N ASN A 184 19.55 0.66 -16.20
CA ASN A 184 20.90 1.14 -16.45
C ASN A 184 20.79 2.57 -17.03
N ASP A 185 21.28 3.55 -16.28
CA ASP A 185 21.20 4.96 -16.66
C ASP A 185 22.06 5.29 -17.88
N ASP A 186 23.19 4.58 -18.09
CA ASP A 186 24.09 4.80 -19.22
C ASP A 186 23.48 4.32 -20.54
N SER A 187 22.83 3.16 -20.53
CA SER A 187 22.16 2.60 -21.71
C SER A 187 20.73 3.07 -21.90
N GLY A 188 20.10 3.65 -20.86
CA GLY A 188 18.70 4.03 -20.84
C GLY A 188 17.74 2.82 -20.92
N LYS A 189 18.15 1.62 -20.48
CA LYS A 189 17.41 0.38 -20.65
C LYS A 189 17.28 -0.43 -19.37
N TRP A 190 16.24 -1.26 -19.31
CA TRP A 190 16.06 -2.29 -18.30
C TRP A 190 16.88 -3.53 -18.67
N GLU A 191 17.87 -3.84 -17.86
CA GLU A 191 18.77 -4.99 -18.03
C GLU A 191 18.43 -6.09 -17.02
N LYS A 192 18.71 -7.35 -17.36
CA LYS A 192 18.53 -8.47 -16.43
C LYS A 192 19.46 -8.29 -15.23
N SER A 193 18.94 -8.51 -14.04
CA SER A 193 19.76 -8.66 -12.83
C SER A 193 20.28 -10.10 -12.79
N GLU A 194 21.56 -10.26 -12.58
CA GLU A 194 22.19 -11.56 -12.32
C GLU A 194 21.67 -12.21 -11.02
#